data_ea05f51c37c9fc2f7c9b063a45477d8c
#
_entry.id   ea05f51c37c9fc2f7c9b063a45477d8c
#
_cell.length_a   1.000
_cell.length_b   1.000
_cell.length_c   1.000
_cell.angle_alpha   90.00
_cell.angle_beta   90.00
_cell.angle_gamma   90.00
#
_symmetry.space_group_name_H-M   'P 1'
#
loop_
_entity.id
_entity.type
_entity.pdbx_description
1 polymer ?
#
loop_
_entity_poly.entity_id
_entity_poly.type
_entity_poly.pdbx_seq_one_letter_code
_entity_poly.pdbx_strand_id
1 'polypeptide(L)'
;MQLRRYQEDCLDAIVENFHAGVRHQLCVLATGLGKTVIFSNLPARLNNGKLLVIAHRDELLSQAVDKIQRWNPTLRVGLEKAEHHADANSDVIVACNASVGRAGSKRLDSFWDSIGTIVVDECQHILGGSYLNILEDSGVLLPDSKKLLIGFTATPRRHNRKRTVQTGLLDDEDLISLKSVFSHITYKFPIRKGIKEGFLAPLHGMRVGTQTNLDGVKVVAGDFAVDQLSAAVNSPERNALVVKTWKENAQGRPTLCFTVDIAHAKALADAFMHNGVLAQPIYGDDPQRAEKLKWFEDGKVQVLCNCALLIEGFDSPSVSCVTLARPTKSGSLYTQMIGRGTRLHPGKEDCLVIDVCDNSRRCSLVTLPSLLGLDPAFDLHGGSVIAATEEMEKLQEKYPTLNLAEITDLSKIKTFVESIDLFSEPYSVEVKELSKLAWMGCSDGSYLLQIPEKKELKGVFYQHKHEKLHITPNELGEFELSISAVGVDKQLGIYSTLKEAFESADEVIARCRPDRMKLVLRESEWHSYPASEPAKRLLRSLSKNKPMLRCLCPGQQSAAVCPVCRMKTGVTAGEVSVAINLMKARRKK
;
A
#
# COMPACT_ATOMS: atom_id res chain seq x y z
N MET A 1 9.72 23.27 20.44
CA MET A 1 9.73 22.15 19.47
C MET A 1 9.27 22.68 18.14
N GLN A 2 9.79 22.16 17.01
CA GLN A 2 9.39 22.61 15.67
C GLN A 2 8.79 21.45 14.91
N LEU A 3 7.65 21.68 14.23
CA LEU A 3 7.04 20.70 13.34
C LEU A 3 7.88 20.54 12.08
N ARG A 4 7.86 19.33 11.51
CA ARG A 4 8.42 19.08 10.20
C ARG A 4 7.44 19.57 9.13
N ARG A 5 7.94 19.94 7.95
CA ARG A 5 7.13 20.51 6.88
C ARG A 5 5.87 19.68 6.58
N TYR A 6 5.99 18.38 6.37
CA TYR A 6 4.84 17.52 6.08
C TYR A 6 3.83 17.42 7.23
N GLN A 7 4.25 17.70 8.49
CA GLN A 7 3.35 17.74 9.64
C GLN A 7 2.55 19.04 9.64
N GLU A 8 3.19 20.15 9.28
CA GLU A 8 2.52 21.44 9.03
C GLU A 8 1.53 21.28 7.87
N ASP A 9 1.98 20.77 6.71
CA ASP A 9 1.12 20.57 5.53
C ASP A 9 -0.11 19.70 5.89
N CYS A 10 0.04 18.69 6.75
CA CYS A 10 -1.07 17.85 7.20
C CYS A 10 -2.05 18.62 8.09
N LEU A 11 -1.54 19.42 9.03
CA LEU A 11 -2.39 20.25 9.90
C LEU A 11 -3.14 21.30 9.10
N ASP A 12 -2.48 21.97 8.16
CA ASP A 12 -3.09 22.98 7.31
C ASP A 12 -4.20 22.35 6.44
N ALA A 13 -3.94 21.17 5.85
CA ALA A 13 -4.97 20.45 5.10
C ALA A 13 -6.18 20.06 5.96
N ILE A 14 -5.98 19.64 7.22
CA ILE A 14 -7.06 19.34 8.14
C ILE A 14 -7.90 20.60 8.42
N VAL A 15 -7.25 21.73 8.71
CA VAL A 15 -7.91 23.01 9.02
C VAL A 15 -8.68 23.56 7.81
N GLU A 16 -8.05 23.55 6.64
CA GLU A 16 -8.69 23.98 5.38
C GLU A 16 -9.95 23.15 5.07
N ASN A 17 -9.85 21.83 5.16
CA ASN A 17 -10.99 20.94 4.92
C ASN A 17 -12.09 21.13 5.98
N PHE A 18 -11.74 21.38 7.24
CA PHE A 18 -12.70 21.69 8.28
C PHE A 18 -13.49 22.98 7.97
N HIS A 19 -12.79 24.03 7.54
CA HIS A 19 -13.44 25.28 7.13
C HIS A 19 -14.28 25.14 5.86
N ALA A 20 -13.88 24.23 4.95
CA ALA A 20 -14.66 23.86 3.78
C ALA A 20 -15.90 22.98 4.09
N GLY A 21 -16.14 22.64 5.37
CA GLY A 21 -17.31 21.86 5.80
C GLY A 21 -17.09 20.36 5.84
N VAL A 22 -15.88 19.84 5.54
CA VAL A 22 -15.58 18.42 5.61
C VAL A 22 -15.42 18.00 7.06
N ARG A 23 -16.34 17.19 7.56
CA ARG A 23 -16.40 16.79 8.97
C ARG A 23 -15.78 15.43 9.26
N HIS A 24 -15.63 14.56 8.27
CA HIS A 24 -15.01 13.24 8.41
C HIS A 24 -13.75 13.18 7.54
N GLN A 25 -12.59 13.26 8.17
CA GLN A 25 -11.30 13.43 7.50
C GLN A 25 -10.37 12.24 7.76
N LEU A 26 -9.78 11.68 6.71
CA LEU A 26 -8.81 10.59 6.80
C LEU A 26 -7.41 11.09 6.47
N CYS A 27 -6.47 10.87 7.39
CA CYS A 27 -5.05 11.15 7.20
C CYS A 27 -4.25 9.86 7.12
N VAL A 28 -3.64 9.61 5.97
CA VAL A 28 -2.84 8.41 5.70
C VAL A 28 -1.37 8.76 5.80
N LEU A 29 -0.71 8.38 6.90
CA LEU A 29 0.71 8.62 7.13
C LEU A 29 1.41 7.32 7.52
N ALA A 30 2.56 7.06 6.91
CA ALA A 30 3.35 5.87 7.24
C ALA A 30 3.75 5.83 8.73
N THR A 31 3.99 4.62 9.22
CA THR A 31 4.50 4.42 10.58
C THR A 31 5.85 5.13 10.74
N GLY A 32 6.08 5.75 11.90
CA GLY A 32 7.33 6.50 12.17
C GLY A 32 7.27 7.99 11.80
N LEU A 33 6.24 8.48 11.13
CA LEU A 33 6.08 9.88 10.73
C LEU A 33 5.49 10.80 11.83
N GLY A 34 5.26 10.26 13.02
CA GLY A 34 4.81 11.09 14.15
C GLY A 34 3.37 11.54 14.07
N LYS A 35 2.44 10.67 13.70
CA LYS A 35 0.97 10.91 13.74
C LYS A 35 0.54 11.56 15.05
N THR A 36 1.05 11.06 16.18
CA THR A 36 0.79 11.62 17.51
C THR A 36 1.20 13.08 17.65
N VAL A 37 2.33 13.49 17.05
CA VAL A 37 2.78 14.89 17.06
C VAL A 37 1.80 15.77 16.29
N ILE A 38 1.29 15.30 15.15
CA ILE A 38 0.30 16.05 14.34
C ILE A 38 -0.96 16.28 15.16
N PHE A 39 -1.60 15.22 15.65
CA PHE A 39 -2.85 15.43 16.39
C PHE A 39 -2.68 16.12 17.75
N SER A 40 -1.48 16.09 18.36
CA SER A 40 -1.18 16.90 19.53
C SER A 40 -1.22 18.41 19.27
N ASN A 41 -1.06 18.84 18.02
CA ASN A 41 -1.09 20.25 17.64
C ASN A 41 -2.47 20.72 17.15
N LEU A 42 -3.47 19.83 17.07
CA LEU A 42 -4.84 20.19 16.66
C LEU A 42 -5.51 21.23 17.58
N PRO A 43 -5.41 21.14 18.93
CA PRO A 43 -6.02 22.13 19.81
C PRO A 43 -5.55 23.57 19.55
N ALA A 44 -4.28 23.76 19.19
CA ALA A 44 -3.73 25.06 18.87
C ALA A 44 -4.18 25.60 17.50
N ARG A 45 -4.65 24.73 16.60
CA ARG A 45 -5.04 25.07 15.21
C ARG A 45 -6.56 25.12 15.02
N LEU A 46 -7.30 24.34 15.82
CA LEU A 46 -8.75 24.20 15.72
C LEU A 46 -9.40 24.76 16.99
N ASN A 47 -10.12 25.85 16.90
CA ASN A 47 -10.97 26.33 17.99
C ASN A 47 -12.35 25.66 17.90
N ASN A 48 -12.40 24.34 18.14
CA ASN A 48 -13.58 23.51 17.96
C ASN A 48 -13.91 22.66 19.20
N GLY A 49 -13.93 23.29 20.37
CA GLY A 49 -14.23 22.58 21.64
C GLY A 49 -13.11 21.66 22.11
N LYS A 50 -13.45 20.72 23.00
CA LYS A 50 -12.50 19.76 23.55
C LYS A 50 -12.08 18.73 22.48
N LEU A 51 -10.83 18.24 22.61
CA LEU A 51 -10.31 17.17 21.79
C LEU A 51 -10.44 15.82 22.51
N LEU A 52 -11.10 14.85 21.88
CA LEU A 52 -11.09 13.45 22.28
C LEU A 52 -10.12 12.65 21.39
N VAL A 53 -9.14 11.98 21.97
CA VAL A 53 -8.22 11.08 21.29
C VAL A 53 -8.53 9.64 21.71
N ILE A 54 -8.86 8.78 20.76
CA ILE A 54 -9.19 7.37 21.01
C ILE A 54 -8.05 6.49 20.53
N ALA A 55 -7.51 5.66 21.43
CA ALA A 55 -6.52 4.63 21.12
C ALA A 55 -6.87 3.31 21.83
N HIS A 56 -6.28 2.21 21.34
CA HIS A 56 -6.65 0.87 21.84
C HIS A 56 -5.58 0.20 22.71
N ARG A 57 -4.37 0.77 22.82
CA ARG A 57 -3.27 0.22 23.61
C ARG A 57 -2.76 1.22 24.64
N ASP A 58 -2.38 0.69 25.78
CA ASP A 58 -1.92 1.44 26.94
C ASP A 58 -0.70 2.31 26.66
N GLU A 59 0.24 1.76 25.90
CA GLU A 59 1.45 2.48 25.51
C GLU A 59 1.14 3.68 24.60
N LEU A 60 0.17 3.53 23.71
CA LEU A 60 -0.27 4.62 22.84
C LEU A 60 -0.96 5.74 23.63
N LEU A 61 -1.76 5.37 24.64
CA LEU A 61 -2.42 6.34 25.53
C LEU A 61 -1.39 7.17 26.31
N SER A 62 -0.43 6.53 26.97
CA SER A 62 0.62 7.21 27.73
C SER A 62 1.47 8.11 26.84
N GLN A 63 1.87 7.62 25.66
CA GLN A 63 2.62 8.42 24.69
C GLN A 63 1.80 9.60 24.15
N ALA A 64 0.50 9.44 23.96
CA ALA A 64 -0.37 10.53 23.53
C ALA A 64 -0.45 11.61 24.60
N VAL A 65 -0.70 11.25 25.87
CA VAL A 65 -0.72 12.18 27.00
C VAL A 65 0.59 12.97 27.08
N ASP A 66 1.74 12.26 27.13
CA ASP A 66 3.06 12.89 27.20
C ASP A 66 3.32 13.87 26.05
N LYS A 67 3.01 13.46 24.82
CA LYS A 67 3.25 14.30 23.63
C LYS A 67 2.33 15.50 23.62
N ILE A 68 1.04 15.33 23.93
CA ILE A 68 0.08 16.45 23.98
C ILE A 68 0.53 17.47 25.03
N GLN A 69 0.90 17.04 26.22
CA GLN A 69 1.40 17.92 27.28
C GLN A 69 2.68 18.65 26.91
N ARG A 70 3.63 17.96 26.25
CA ARG A 70 4.89 18.59 25.80
C ARG A 70 4.68 19.66 24.73
N TRP A 71 3.72 19.46 23.82
CA TRP A 71 3.40 20.43 22.77
C TRP A 71 2.49 21.54 23.25
N ASN A 72 1.65 21.29 24.26
CA ASN A 72 0.70 22.22 24.82
C ASN A 72 0.77 22.23 26.35
N PRO A 73 1.79 22.86 26.95
CA PRO A 73 1.99 22.80 28.40
C PRO A 73 0.86 23.43 29.23
N THR A 74 0.06 24.28 28.62
CA THR A 74 -1.08 24.98 29.27
C THR A 74 -2.37 24.19 29.25
N LEU A 75 -2.48 23.14 28.41
CA LEU A 75 -3.69 22.32 28.31
C LEU A 75 -3.71 21.23 29.40
N ARG A 76 -4.90 21.04 29.97
CA ARG A 76 -5.18 19.95 30.90
C ARG A 76 -5.54 18.70 30.13
N VAL A 77 -4.73 17.66 30.23
CA VAL A 77 -4.95 16.38 29.55
C VAL A 77 -5.46 15.36 30.55
N GLY A 78 -6.69 14.88 30.33
CA GLY A 78 -7.31 13.82 31.12
C GLY A 78 -7.13 12.46 30.47
N LEU A 79 -6.97 11.42 31.28
CA LEU A 79 -6.91 10.02 30.84
C LEU A 79 -8.18 9.28 31.27
N GLU A 80 -8.88 8.66 30.30
CA GLU A 80 -10.09 7.88 30.53
C GLU A 80 -9.83 6.41 30.24
N LYS A 81 -9.43 5.66 31.27
CA LYS A 81 -9.01 4.26 31.13
C LYS A 81 -9.12 3.49 32.46
N ALA A 82 -9.72 2.32 32.44
CA ALA A 82 -9.86 1.45 33.61
C ALA A 82 -10.30 2.22 34.86
N GLU A 83 -9.45 2.34 35.88
CA GLU A 83 -9.72 3.09 37.12
C GLU A 83 -9.46 4.60 36.99
N HIS A 84 -8.85 5.05 35.87
CA HIS A 84 -8.58 6.48 35.64
C HIS A 84 -9.79 7.14 34.98
N HIS A 85 -10.16 8.32 35.51
CA HIS A 85 -11.20 9.18 35.00
C HIS A 85 -10.66 10.57 34.65
N ALA A 86 -11.03 11.07 33.49
CA ALA A 86 -10.69 12.42 33.09
C ALA A 86 -11.45 13.46 33.96
N ASP A 87 -10.73 14.51 34.37
CA ASP A 87 -11.36 15.64 35.05
C ASP A 87 -12.31 16.40 34.13
N ALA A 88 -13.45 16.88 34.66
CA ALA A 88 -14.43 17.65 33.88
C ALA A 88 -13.84 18.90 33.20
N ASN A 89 -12.77 19.45 33.79
CA ASN A 89 -12.06 20.62 33.25
C ASN A 89 -10.96 20.23 32.25
N SER A 90 -10.77 18.96 31.89
CA SER A 90 -9.78 18.56 30.88
C SER A 90 -10.09 19.22 29.55
N ASP A 91 -9.09 19.79 28.91
CA ASP A 91 -9.17 20.38 27.57
C ASP A 91 -9.02 19.31 26.47
N VAL A 92 -8.23 18.28 26.79
CA VAL A 92 -8.01 17.10 25.95
C VAL A 92 -8.30 15.85 26.76
N ILE A 93 -9.06 14.92 26.19
CA ILE A 93 -9.36 13.63 26.79
C ILE A 93 -8.69 12.54 25.94
N VAL A 94 -7.80 11.77 26.55
CA VAL A 94 -7.19 10.58 25.91
C VAL A 94 -7.91 9.35 26.46
N ALA A 95 -8.59 8.61 25.60
CA ALA A 95 -9.51 7.55 26.01
C ALA A 95 -9.10 6.18 25.46
N CYS A 96 -9.17 5.17 26.33
CA CYS A 96 -9.01 3.76 25.94
C CYS A 96 -10.32 3.26 25.29
N ASN A 97 -10.24 2.84 24.03
CA ASN A 97 -11.37 2.25 23.33
C ASN A 97 -12.09 1.14 24.13
N ALA A 98 -11.32 0.22 24.76
CA ALA A 98 -11.89 -0.86 25.55
C ALA A 98 -12.66 -0.39 26.80
N SER A 99 -12.36 0.79 27.32
CA SER A 99 -13.02 1.37 28.50
C SER A 99 -14.27 2.18 28.14
N VAL A 100 -14.16 3.03 27.11
CA VAL A 100 -15.24 3.97 26.74
C VAL A 100 -16.19 3.42 25.68
N GLY A 101 -15.76 2.45 24.86
CA GLY A 101 -16.55 1.86 23.78
C GLY A 101 -17.39 0.64 24.15
N ARG A 102 -17.55 0.34 25.43
CA ARG A 102 -18.48 -0.72 25.87
C ARG A 102 -19.92 -0.24 25.68
N ALA A 103 -20.78 -1.12 25.20
CA ALA A 103 -22.20 -0.81 25.06
C ALA A 103 -22.79 -0.29 26.40
N GLY A 104 -23.42 0.89 26.34
CA GLY A 104 -23.99 1.56 27.52
C GLY A 104 -22.96 2.18 28.48
N SER A 105 -21.71 2.38 28.04
CA SER A 105 -20.72 3.12 28.81
C SER A 105 -21.13 4.58 28.98
N LYS A 106 -21.14 5.06 30.22
CA LYS A 106 -21.48 6.47 30.55
C LYS A 106 -20.24 7.33 30.82
N ARG A 107 -19.06 6.83 30.50
CA ARG A 107 -17.79 7.46 30.89
C ARG A 107 -17.54 8.81 30.20
N LEU A 108 -18.09 9.03 29.04
CA LEU A 108 -17.97 10.26 28.26
C LEU A 108 -19.24 11.12 28.25
N ASP A 109 -20.33 10.71 28.91
CA ASP A 109 -21.63 11.40 28.87
C ASP A 109 -21.52 12.90 29.23
N SER A 110 -20.73 13.21 30.24
CA SER A 110 -20.52 14.61 30.69
C SER A 110 -19.66 15.47 29.74
N PHE A 111 -19.03 14.83 28.76
CA PHE A 111 -18.12 15.51 27.82
C PHE A 111 -18.71 15.71 26.43
N TRP A 112 -19.74 14.91 26.03
CA TRP A 112 -20.21 14.88 24.65
C TRP A 112 -20.58 16.25 24.08
N ASP A 113 -21.22 17.13 24.87
CA ASP A 113 -21.60 18.47 24.42
C ASP A 113 -20.40 19.39 24.22
N SER A 114 -19.31 19.16 24.94
CA SER A 114 -18.09 19.99 24.89
C SER A 114 -17.05 19.46 23.91
N ILE A 115 -17.13 18.17 23.50
CA ILE A 115 -16.24 17.58 22.51
C ILE A 115 -16.63 18.07 21.11
N GLY A 116 -15.71 18.80 20.48
CA GLY A 116 -15.87 19.26 19.11
C GLY A 116 -15.01 18.49 18.10
N THR A 117 -13.91 17.89 18.56
CA THR A 117 -12.99 17.13 17.69
C THR A 117 -12.72 15.74 18.26
N ILE A 118 -12.85 14.73 17.44
CA ILE A 118 -12.57 13.32 17.77
C ILE A 118 -11.46 12.84 16.85
N VAL A 119 -10.37 12.36 17.44
CA VAL A 119 -9.25 11.73 16.75
C VAL A 119 -9.25 10.24 17.04
N VAL A 120 -9.18 9.42 16.00
CA VAL A 120 -9.01 7.97 16.10
C VAL A 120 -7.64 7.59 15.56
N ASP A 121 -6.74 7.20 16.46
CA ASP A 121 -5.43 6.66 16.04
C ASP A 121 -5.60 5.18 15.64
N GLU A 122 -4.84 4.76 14.63
CA GLU A 122 -4.96 3.45 13.96
C GLU A 122 -6.41 3.16 13.54
N CYS A 123 -7.00 4.12 12.83
CA CYS A 123 -8.44 4.11 12.47
C CYS A 123 -8.85 2.97 11.53
N GLN A 124 -7.94 2.12 11.05
CA GLN A 124 -8.31 0.87 10.36
C GLN A 124 -9.14 -0.06 11.25
N HIS A 125 -9.19 0.18 12.56
CA HIS A 125 -10.01 -0.56 13.52
C HIS A 125 -11.39 0.09 13.80
N ILE A 126 -11.69 1.24 13.19
CA ILE A 126 -12.85 2.09 13.49
C ILE A 126 -14.21 1.38 13.31
N LEU A 127 -14.25 0.35 12.47
CA LEU A 127 -15.44 -0.47 12.22
C LEU A 127 -15.67 -1.57 13.28
N GLY A 128 -14.81 -1.68 14.28
CA GLY A 128 -15.03 -2.56 15.43
C GLY A 128 -16.16 -2.04 16.31
N GLY A 129 -16.97 -2.95 16.87
CA GLY A 129 -18.18 -2.58 17.62
C GLY A 129 -17.96 -1.54 18.71
N SER A 130 -16.85 -1.62 19.46
CA SER A 130 -16.53 -0.62 20.49
C SER A 130 -16.24 0.79 19.93
N TYR A 131 -15.66 0.89 18.74
CA TYR A 131 -15.48 2.18 18.07
C TYR A 131 -16.81 2.73 17.55
N LEU A 132 -17.64 1.86 16.95
CA LEU A 132 -18.96 2.26 16.45
C LEU A 132 -19.84 2.79 17.59
N ASN A 133 -19.83 2.13 18.77
CA ASN A 133 -20.55 2.65 19.94
C ASN A 133 -20.12 4.07 20.31
N ILE A 134 -18.80 4.35 20.33
CA ILE A 134 -18.27 5.71 20.62
C ILE A 134 -18.74 6.72 19.57
N LEU A 135 -18.71 6.35 18.29
CA LEU A 135 -19.13 7.25 17.21
C LEU A 135 -20.63 7.53 17.26
N GLU A 136 -21.45 6.53 17.59
CA GLU A 136 -22.91 6.68 17.77
C GLU A 136 -23.21 7.54 18.99
N ASP A 137 -22.65 7.23 20.17
CA ASP A 137 -22.86 7.97 21.41
C ASP A 137 -22.41 9.45 21.27
N SER A 138 -21.34 9.70 20.51
CA SER A 138 -20.85 11.04 20.25
C SER A 138 -21.76 11.88 19.33
N GLY A 139 -22.63 11.23 18.56
CA GLY A 139 -23.43 11.88 17.52
C GLY A 139 -22.60 12.43 16.34
N VAL A 140 -21.33 12.03 16.20
CA VAL A 140 -20.46 12.55 15.13
C VAL A 140 -20.91 12.11 13.74
N LEU A 141 -21.58 10.97 13.64
CA LEU A 141 -22.09 10.40 12.38
C LEU A 141 -23.44 11.01 11.94
N LEU A 142 -24.07 11.85 12.77
CA LEU A 142 -25.32 12.51 12.40
C LEU A 142 -25.11 13.53 11.27
N PRO A 143 -26.01 13.62 10.29
CA PRO A 143 -25.85 14.51 9.13
C PRO A 143 -25.61 15.98 9.48
N ASP A 144 -26.22 16.46 10.58
CA ASP A 144 -26.11 17.85 11.04
C ASP A 144 -25.00 18.06 12.08
N SER A 145 -24.19 17.06 12.33
CA SER A 145 -23.11 17.13 13.32
C SER A 145 -22.08 18.19 12.93
N LYS A 146 -21.77 19.08 13.88
CA LYS A 146 -20.67 20.04 13.74
C LYS A 146 -19.34 19.50 14.23
N LYS A 147 -19.34 18.31 14.81
CA LYS A 147 -18.11 17.66 15.31
C LYS A 147 -17.22 17.24 14.17
N LEU A 148 -15.92 17.32 14.38
CA LEU A 148 -14.90 16.89 13.45
C LEU A 148 -14.38 15.51 13.86
N LEU A 149 -14.46 14.52 12.96
CA LEU A 149 -13.85 13.21 13.11
C LEU A 149 -12.61 13.13 12.22
N ILE A 150 -11.47 12.81 12.82
CA ILE A 150 -10.21 12.63 12.09
C ILE A 150 -9.68 11.22 12.36
N GLY A 151 -9.52 10.44 11.32
CA GLY A 151 -8.85 9.14 11.37
C GLY A 151 -7.39 9.24 10.95
N PHE A 152 -6.49 8.67 11.75
CA PHE A 152 -5.09 8.49 11.38
C PHE A 152 -4.79 7.01 11.17
N THR A 153 -4.15 6.66 10.06
CA THR A 153 -3.70 5.30 9.79
C THR A 153 -2.45 5.30 8.91
N ALA A 154 -1.66 4.25 9.01
CA ALA A 154 -0.58 3.97 8.06
C ALA A 154 -1.10 3.16 6.85
N THR A 155 -2.21 2.46 7.00
CA THR A 155 -2.74 1.50 6.05
C THR A 155 -4.26 1.63 5.95
N PRO A 156 -4.79 2.38 4.97
CA PRO A 156 -6.23 2.60 4.82
C PRO A 156 -7.00 1.34 4.37
N ARG A 157 -6.31 0.31 3.90
CA ARG A 157 -6.93 -0.96 3.45
C ARG A 157 -6.97 -1.98 4.58
N ARG A 158 -8.16 -2.41 4.97
CA ARG A 158 -8.35 -3.64 5.71
C ARG A 158 -8.49 -4.76 4.67
N HIS A 159 -7.56 -5.73 4.66
CA HIS A 159 -7.70 -6.92 3.82
C HIS A 159 -8.76 -7.86 4.42
N ASN A 160 -10.04 -7.58 4.14
CA ASN A 160 -11.10 -8.57 4.24
C ASN A 160 -11.58 -8.90 2.83
N ARG A 161 -10.69 -9.42 1.99
CA ARG A 161 -11.11 -10.11 0.76
C ARG A 161 -11.18 -11.60 1.04
N LYS A 162 -12.36 -12.10 1.36
CA LYS A 162 -12.74 -13.47 0.99
C LYS A 162 -12.80 -13.50 -0.55
N ARG A 163 -11.70 -13.79 -1.20
CA ARG A 163 -11.75 -14.28 -2.57
C ARG A 163 -12.19 -15.73 -2.50
N THR A 164 -13.47 -15.97 -2.58
CA THR A 164 -14.02 -17.28 -2.96
C THR A 164 -13.74 -17.44 -4.45
N VAL A 165 -12.73 -18.25 -4.78
CA VAL A 165 -12.26 -18.54 -6.15
C VAL A 165 -13.27 -19.42 -6.92
N GLN A 166 -14.52 -19.54 -6.54
CA GLN A 166 -15.46 -20.47 -7.20
C GLN A 166 -16.74 -19.89 -7.80
N THR A 167 -17.10 -18.64 -7.58
CA THR A 167 -18.39 -18.16 -8.13
C THR A 167 -18.42 -16.73 -8.66
N GLY A 168 -17.36 -16.03 -8.87
CA GLY A 168 -17.40 -14.72 -9.56
C GLY A 168 -18.40 -13.67 -9.01
N LEU A 169 -19.11 -13.96 -7.94
CA LEU A 169 -20.09 -13.09 -7.29
C LEU A 169 -19.49 -12.64 -5.94
N LEU A 170 -19.30 -11.33 -5.82
CA LEU A 170 -18.99 -10.66 -4.57
C LEU A 170 -20.29 -10.58 -3.78
N ASP A 171 -20.34 -11.17 -2.59
CA ASP A 171 -21.40 -10.87 -1.64
C ASP A 171 -21.22 -9.43 -1.12
N ASP A 172 -22.23 -8.59 -1.29
CA ASP A 172 -22.26 -7.16 -0.95
C ASP A 172 -22.07 -6.86 0.56
N GLU A 173 -22.12 -7.87 1.43
CA GLU A 173 -21.96 -7.71 2.89
C GLU A 173 -20.50 -7.49 3.35
N ASP A 174 -19.49 -7.74 2.53
CA ASP A 174 -18.06 -7.66 2.91
C ASP A 174 -17.41 -6.27 2.64
N LEU A 175 -18.17 -5.28 2.17
CA LEU A 175 -17.69 -3.94 1.77
C LEU A 175 -17.93 -2.84 2.79
N ILE A 176 -18.01 -3.15 4.08
CA ILE A 176 -17.88 -2.11 5.11
C ILE A 176 -16.41 -1.65 5.13
N SER A 177 -16.10 -0.67 4.30
CA SER A 177 -14.78 -0.06 4.18
C SER A 177 -14.71 1.21 5.02
N LEU A 178 -13.52 1.73 5.27
CA LEU A 178 -13.32 3.06 5.89
C LEU A 178 -14.13 4.17 5.21
N LYS A 179 -14.56 3.96 3.97
CA LYS A 179 -15.47 4.82 3.22
C LYS A 179 -16.81 5.05 3.88
N SER A 180 -17.35 4.06 4.59
CA SER A 180 -18.61 4.25 5.32
C SER A 180 -18.51 5.34 6.39
N VAL A 181 -17.29 5.67 6.82
CA VAL A 181 -17.01 6.69 7.84
C VAL A 181 -16.31 7.91 7.25
N PHE A 182 -15.37 7.75 6.35
CA PHE A 182 -14.57 8.85 5.77
C PHE A 182 -14.85 9.00 4.28
N SER A 183 -15.29 10.19 3.87
CA SER A 183 -15.66 10.48 2.47
C SER A 183 -14.46 10.63 1.53
N HIS A 184 -13.32 11.06 2.04
CA HIS A 184 -12.10 11.23 1.25
C HIS A 184 -10.84 11.27 2.12
N ILE A 185 -9.67 11.13 1.48
CA ILE A 185 -8.38 11.26 2.13
C ILE A 185 -7.97 12.74 2.12
N THR A 186 -7.95 13.36 3.30
CA THR A 186 -7.55 14.75 3.49
C THR A 186 -6.06 14.96 3.26
N TYR A 187 -5.23 14.03 3.78
CA TYR A 187 -3.78 14.13 3.63
C TYR A 187 -3.14 12.74 3.50
N LYS A 188 -2.10 12.67 2.66
CA LYS A 188 -1.39 11.42 2.40
C LYS A 188 0.12 11.63 2.36
N PHE A 189 0.84 10.84 3.19
CA PHE A 189 2.28 10.82 3.19
C PHE A 189 2.81 9.38 3.32
N PRO A 190 2.99 8.66 2.18
CA PRO A 190 3.35 7.25 2.16
C PRO A 190 4.81 7.03 2.57
N ILE A 191 5.13 5.79 2.96
CA ILE A 191 6.48 5.37 3.41
C ILE A 191 7.57 5.71 2.37
N ARG A 192 7.29 5.51 1.08
CA ARG A 192 8.21 5.84 -0.01
C ARG A 192 8.59 7.32 -0.03
N LYS A 193 7.59 8.20 0.11
CA LYS A 193 7.83 9.65 0.17
C LYS A 193 8.61 10.01 1.42
N GLY A 194 8.29 9.39 2.57
CA GLY A 194 9.01 9.59 3.82
C GLY A 194 10.50 9.23 3.73
N ILE A 195 10.83 8.13 3.05
CA ILE A 195 12.22 7.71 2.82
C ILE A 195 12.91 8.67 1.83
N LYS A 196 12.28 9.00 0.69
CA LYS A 196 12.85 9.90 -0.32
C LYS A 196 13.17 11.30 0.21
N GLU A 197 12.30 11.82 1.08
CA GLU A 197 12.48 13.14 1.68
C GLU A 197 13.33 13.11 2.97
N GLY A 198 13.89 11.94 3.33
CA GLY A 198 14.79 11.79 4.48
C GLY A 198 14.11 11.88 5.85
N PHE A 199 12.79 11.71 5.93
CA PHE A 199 12.06 11.68 7.19
C PHE A 199 11.98 10.28 7.81
N LEU A 200 12.24 9.25 7.00
CA LEU A 200 12.34 7.84 7.41
C LEU A 200 13.68 7.26 6.93
N ALA A 201 14.20 6.30 7.66
CA ALA A 201 15.42 5.58 7.28
C ALA A 201 15.20 4.75 6.01
N PRO A 202 16.20 4.66 5.13
CA PRO A 202 16.17 3.79 3.96
C PRO A 202 15.90 2.34 4.34
N LEU A 203 15.17 1.61 3.49
CA LEU A 203 14.88 0.19 3.66
C LEU A 203 15.67 -0.63 2.65
N HIS A 204 16.39 -1.61 3.15
CA HIS A 204 17.10 -2.63 2.37
C HIS A 204 16.44 -3.98 2.64
N GLY A 205 16.28 -4.79 1.63
CA GLY A 205 15.54 -6.05 1.74
C GLY A 205 16.38 -7.26 1.41
N MET A 206 16.34 -8.26 2.28
CA MET A 206 16.90 -9.59 2.04
C MET A 206 15.80 -10.63 2.15
N ARG A 207 15.64 -11.42 1.09
CA ARG A 207 14.68 -12.52 1.03
C ARG A 207 15.35 -13.83 1.40
N VAL A 208 14.73 -14.58 2.32
CA VAL A 208 15.20 -15.89 2.76
C VAL A 208 14.16 -16.93 2.39
N GLY A 209 14.41 -17.71 1.35
CA GLY A 209 13.52 -18.81 0.94
C GLY A 209 13.61 -19.98 1.90
N THR A 210 12.49 -20.55 2.30
CA THR A 210 12.41 -21.79 3.09
C THR A 210 11.69 -22.90 2.34
N GLN A 211 11.83 -24.15 2.83
CA GLN A 211 11.10 -25.31 2.34
C GLN A 211 9.73 -25.50 3.01
N THR A 212 9.38 -24.62 3.96
CA THR A 212 8.13 -24.73 4.73
C THR A 212 6.93 -24.51 3.82
N ASN A 213 6.01 -25.47 3.80
CA ASN A 213 4.78 -25.40 3.01
C ASN A 213 3.62 -24.84 3.85
N LEU A 214 3.02 -23.75 3.39
CA LEU A 214 1.88 -23.09 4.04
C LEU A 214 0.52 -23.40 3.39
N ASP A 215 0.47 -24.25 2.35
CA ASP A 215 -0.77 -24.54 1.61
C ASP A 215 -1.87 -25.19 2.45
N GLY A 216 -1.49 -25.85 3.56
CA GLY A 216 -2.41 -26.48 4.52
C GLY A 216 -2.88 -25.55 5.65
N VAL A 217 -2.30 -24.34 5.79
CA VAL A 217 -2.63 -23.42 6.88
C VAL A 217 -3.91 -22.66 6.54
N LYS A 218 -4.90 -22.72 7.43
CA LYS A 218 -6.16 -22.00 7.26
C LYS A 218 -5.97 -20.48 7.33
N VAL A 219 -6.80 -19.77 6.58
CA VAL A 219 -6.87 -18.30 6.61
C VAL A 219 -8.10 -17.89 7.40
N VAL A 220 -7.92 -17.07 8.43
CA VAL A 220 -8.96 -16.55 9.31
C VAL A 220 -8.84 -15.04 9.37
N ALA A 221 -9.93 -14.30 9.13
CA ALA A 221 -9.96 -12.84 9.15
C ALA A 221 -8.86 -12.17 8.30
N GLY A 222 -8.53 -12.78 7.16
CA GLY A 222 -7.58 -12.22 6.17
C GLY A 222 -6.10 -12.51 6.43
N ASP A 223 -5.75 -13.24 7.50
CA ASP A 223 -4.40 -13.73 7.78
C ASP A 223 -4.42 -15.22 8.17
N PHE A 224 -3.26 -15.83 8.35
CA PHE A 224 -3.13 -17.23 8.75
C PHE A 224 -3.65 -17.48 10.18
N ALA A 225 -4.26 -18.65 10.40
CA ALA A 225 -4.61 -19.14 11.73
C ALA A 225 -3.32 -19.35 12.55
N VAL A 226 -3.23 -18.70 13.71
CA VAL A 226 -1.99 -18.57 14.50
C VAL A 226 -1.43 -19.93 14.95
N ASP A 227 -2.29 -20.81 15.45
CA ASP A 227 -1.94 -22.16 15.92
C ASP A 227 -1.33 -23.02 14.80
N GLN A 228 -1.99 -23.05 13.63
CA GLN A 228 -1.54 -23.81 12.48
C GLN A 228 -0.28 -23.22 11.86
N LEU A 229 -0.20 -21.88 11.80
CA LEU A 229 0.98 -21.20 11.30
C LEU A 229 2.18 -21.48 12.20
N SER A 230 2.02 -21.39 13.53
CA SER A 230 3.09 -21.69 14.47
C SER A 230 3.61 -23.12 14.32
N ALA A 231 2.69 -24.09 14.24
CA ALA A 231 3.07 -25.48 14.00
C ALA A 231 3.86 -25.69 12.69
N ALA A 232 3.57 -24.89 11.65
CA ALA A 232 4.25 -24.99 10.38
C ALA A 232 5.64 -24.32 10.37
N VAL A 233 5.80 -23.16 11.03
CA VAL A 233 7.01 -22.32 10.89
C VAL A 233 7.95 -22.36 12.09
N ASN A 234 7.50 -22.84 13.25
CA ASN A 234 8.36 -22.96 14.44
C ASN A 234 9.11 -24.30 14.46
N SER A 235 10.03 -24.50 13.52
CA SER A 235 10.90 -25.67 13.50
C SER A 235 12.35 -25.29 13.80
N PRO A 236 13.14 -26.21 14.41
CA PRO A 236 14.55 -25.95 14.69
C PRO A 236 15.35 -25.56 13.44
N GLU A 237 15.10 -26.22 12.31
CA GLU A 237 15.80 -26.01 11.03
C GLU A 237 15.50 -24.60 10.49
N ARG A 238 14.22 -24.17 10.52
CA ARG A 238 13.82 -22.86 10.07
C ARG A 238 14.36 -21.77 11.00
N ASN A 239 14.31 -21.97 12.31
CA ASN A 239 14.88 -21.04 13.28
C ASN A 239 16.41 -20.93 13.12
N ALA A 240 17.12 -22.04 12.87
CA ALA A 240 18.55 -22.04 12.57
C ALA A 240 18.88 -21.26 11.28
N LEU A 241 18.05 -21.38 10.23
CA LEU A 241 18.22 -20.62 8.99
C LEU A 241 18.06 -19.11 9.24
N VAL A 242 17.05 -18.69 10.03
CA VAL A 242 16.86 -17.30 10.42
C VAL A 242 18.09 -16.76 11.15
N VAL A 243 18.58 -17.49 12.16
CA VAL A 243 19.78 -17.10 12.93
C VAL A 243 21.01 -17.01 12.05
N LYS A 244 21.23 -18.00 11.17
CA LYS A 244 22.36 -18.01 10.22
C LYS A 244 22.32 -16.76 9.33
N THR A 245 21.18 -16.50 8.69
CA THR A 245 21.05 -15.35 7.79
C THR A 245 21.26 -14.04 8.53
N TRP A 246 20.73 -13.93 9.75
CA TRP A 246 20.93 -12.75 10.56
C TRP A 246 22.41 -12.54 10.92
N LYS A 247 23.13 -13.59 11.31
CA LYS A 247 24.58 -13.51 11.62
C LYS A 247 25.42 -13.08 10.42
N GLU A 248 25.05 -13.53 9.23
CA GLU A 248 25.77 -13.18 8.00
C GLU A 248 25.51 -11.73 7.54
N ASN A 249 24.33 -11.15 7.85
CA ASN A 249 23.91 -9.89 7.22
C ASN A 249 23.55 -8.77 8.21
N ALA A 250 23.26 -9.08 9.46
CA ALA A 250 22.75 -8.13 10.46
C ALA A 250 23.52 -8.13 11.78
N GLN A 251 24.67 -8.78 11.86
CA GLN A 251 25.46 -8.82 13.08
C GLN A 251 25.80 -7.39 13.53
N GLY A 252 25.59 -7.09 14.82
CA GLY A 252 25.80 -5.75 15.39
C GLY A 252 24.60 -4.80 15.27
N ARG A 253 23.53 -5.17 14.55
CA ARG A 253 22.34 -4.32 14.40
C ARG A 253 21.31 -4.60 15.49
N PRO A 254 20.85 -3.58 16.26
CA PRO A 254 19.67 -3.74 17.12
C PRO A 254 18.48 -4.25 16.31
N THR A 255 17.98 -5.44 16.68
CA THR A 255 17.04 -6.21 15.83
C THR A 255 15.72 -6.49 16.54
N LEU A 256 14.61 -6.22 15.86
CA LEU A 256 13.29 -6.77 16.20
C LEU A 256 12.98 -7.96 15.33
N CYS A 257 12.76 -9.11 15.94
CA CYS A 257 12.34 -10.32 15.27
C CYS A 257 10.86 -10.59 15.55
N PHE A 258 10.01 -10.60 14.51
CA PHE A 258 8.58 -10.84 14.64
C PHE A 258 8.27 -12.32 14.44
N THR A 259 7.62 -12.92 15.44
CA THR A 259 7.28 -14.34 15.51
C THR A 259 5.77 -14.54 15.55
N VAL A 260 5.31 -15.78 15.35
CA VAL A 260 3.88 -16.11 15.25
C VAL A 260 3.20 -16.07 16.61
N ASP A 261 3.81 -16.72 17.61
CA ASP A 261 3.31 -16.85 18.98
C ASP A 261 4.45 -16.80 20.02
N ILE A 262 4.09 -16.97 21.29
CA ILE A 262 5.03 -16.93 22.41
C ILE A 262 6.02 -18.10 22.36
N ALA A 263 5.54 -19.30 21.97
CA ALA A 263 6.40 -20.48 21.85
C ALA A 263 7.48 -20.28 20.78
N HIS A 264 7.08 -19.73 19.61
CA HIS A 264 8.03 -19.39 18.54
C HIS A 264 9.00 -18.28 18.99
N ALA A 265 8.53 -17.26 19.73
CA ALA A 265 9.41 -16.20 20.25
C ALA A 265 10.49 -16.76 21.19
N LYS A 266 10.12 -17.67 22.08
CA LYS A 266 11.05 -18.35 22.99
C LYS A 266 12.03 -19.24 22.23
N ALA A 267 11.53 -20.12 21.36
CA ALA A 267 12.36 -21.04 20.58
C ALA A 267 13.38 -20.30 19.70
N LEU A 268 12.98 -19.21 19.06
CA LEU A 268 13.88 -18.42 18.22
C LEU A 268 14.90 -17.61 19.05
N ALA A 269 14.52 -17.07 20.20
CA ALA A 269 15.45 -16.42 21.12
C ALA A 269 16.50 -17.41 21.64
N ASP A 270 16.09 -18.62 22.02
CA ASP A 270 17.00 -19.69 22.43
C ASP A 270 17.93 -20.11 21.29
N ALA A 271 17.44 -20.18 20.04
CA ALA A 271 18.27 -20.45 18.90
C ALA A 271 19.36 -19.37 18.66
N PHE A 272 19.02 -18.11 18.85
CA PHE A 272 19.99 -17.01 18.83
C PHE A 272 21.03 -17.16 19.94
N MET A 273 20.59 -17.42 21.18
CA MET A 273 21.47 -17.57 22.34
C MET A 273 22.43 -18.76 22.20
N HIS A 274 21.97 -19.92 21.71
CA HIS A 274 22.81 -21.06 21.41
C HIS A 274 23.88 -20.77 20.34
N ASN A 275 23.64 -19.77 19.50
CA ASN A 275 24.59 -19.29 18.49
C ASN A 275 25.42 -18.07 18.95
N GLY A 276 25.46 -17.79 20.25
CA GLY A 276 26.27 -16.74 20.84
C GLY A 276 25.75 -15.31 20.64
N VAL A 277 24.47 -15.14 20.31
CA VAL A 277 23.83 -13.84 20.13
C VAL A 277 22.92 -13.56 21.32
N LEU A 278 23.11 -12.42 22.00
CA LEU A 278 22.27 -12.03 23.13
C LEU A 278 20.86 -11.65 22.65
N ALA A 279 19.92 -12.55 22.87
CA ALA A 279 18.53 -12.41 22.47
C ALA A 279 17.57 -12.64 23.63
N GLN A 280 16.42 -11.99 23.62
CA GLN A 280 15.35 -12.19 24.60
C GLN A 280 14.00 -12.32 23.93
N PRO A 281 13.15 -13.25 24.39
CA PRO A 281 11.75 -13.28 24.01
C PRO A 281 10.99 -12.19 24.77
N ILE A 282 10.00 -11.55 24.09
CA ILE A 282 9.12 -10.55 24.72
C ILE A 282 7.68 -10.75 24.27
N TYR A 283 6.74 -10.72 25.23
CA TYR A 283 5.31 -10.98 25.00
C TYR A 283 4.44 -10.22 26.02
N GLY A 284 3.11 -10.24 25.84
CA GLY A 284 2.17 -9.40 26.61
C GLY A 284 2.28 -9.54 28.11
N ASP A 285 2.23 -10.78 28.61
CA ASP A 285 2.24 -11.10 30.06
C ASP A 285 3.65 -11.37 30.60
N ASP A 286 4.69 -10.87 29.93
CA ASP A 286 6.07 -11.06 30.36
C ASP A 286 6.37 -10.19 31.60
N PRO A 287 6.62 -10.79 32.78
CA PRO A 287 6.87 -10.03 34.00
C PRO A 287 8.15 -9.20 33.96
N GLN A 288 9.11 -9.60 33.11
CA GLN A 288 10.38 -8.89 32.91
C GLN A 288 10.36 -7.93 31.69
N ARG A 289 9.18 -7.68 31.15
CA ARG A 289 9.03 -6.88 29.92
C ARG A 289 9.77 -5.54 29.97
N ALA A 290 9.55 -4.76 31.02
CA ALA A 290 10.17 -3.44 31.16
C ALA A 290 11.69 -3.53 31.24
N GLU A 291 12.21 -4.53 31.94
CA GLU A 291 13.65 -4.77 32.10
C GLU A 291 14.30 -5.21 30.78
N LYS A 292 13.68 -6.13 30.04
CA LYS A 292 14.16 -6.61 28.73
C LYS A 292 14.17 -5.49 27.69
N LEU A 293 13.16 -4.61 27.69
CA LEU A 293 13.14 -3.42 26.83
C LEU A 293 14.32 -2.48 27.17
N LYS A 294 14.57 -2.26 28.45
CA LYS A 294 15.70 -1.46 28.90
C LYS A 294 17.04 -2.09 28.52
N TRP A 295 17.20 -3.40 28.66
CA TRP A 295 18.41 -4.10 28.22
C TRP A 295 18.67 -3.93 26.72
N PHE A 296 17.61 -3.94 25.93
CA PHE A 296 17.70 -3.71 24.49
C PHE A 296 18.09 -2.25 24.17
N GLU A 297 17.49 -1.28 24.84
CA GLU A 297 17.83 0.14 24.70
C GLU A 297 19.27 0.43 25.14
N ASP A 298 19.74 -0.21 26.22
CA ASP A 298 21.11 -0.13 26.74
C ASP A 298 22.13 -0.91 25.85
N GLY A 299 21.68 -1.61 24.80
CA GLY A 299 22.55 -2.44 23.94
C GLY A 299 23.04 -3.74 24.59
N LYS A 300 22.51 -4.14 25.76
CA LYS A 300 22.84 -5.39 26.45
C LYS A 300 22.18 -6.61 25.79
N VAL A 301 21.10 -6.41 25.07
CA VAL A 301 20.41 -7.39 24.25
C VAL A 301 20.37 -6.89 22.82
N GLN A 302 20.77 -7.73 21.88
CA GLN A 302 20.89 -7.36 20.48
C GLN A 302 19.62 -7.68 19.68
N VAL A 303 18.92 -8.77 20.05
CA VAL A 303 17.72 -9.24 19.36
C VAL A 303 16.56 -9.38 20.33
N LEU A 304 15.44 -8.74 20.04
CA LEU A 304 14.16 -8.99 20.71
C LEU A 304 13.26 -9.84 19.79
N CYS A 305 12.97 -11.08 20.22
CA CYS A 305 12.00 -11.93 19.56
C CYS A 305 10.61 -11.68 20.14
N ASN A 306 9.73 -11.06 19.36
CA ASN A 306 8.45 -10.63 19.89
C ASN A 306 7.26 -11.29 19.17
N CYS A 307 6.21 -11.57 19.97
CA CYS A 307 4.92 -12.02 19.48
C CYS A 307 3.91 -10.89 19.66
N ALA A 308 3.46 -10.30 18.56
CA ALA A 308 2.41 -9.28 18.44
C ALA A 308 2.53 -8.02 19.33
N LEU A 309 3.47 -8.00 20.30
CA LEU A 309 3.57 -6.94 21.30
C LEU A 309 4.14 -5.64 20.73
N LEU A 310 5.26 -5.74 20.02
CA LEU A 310 6.01 -4.57 19.54
C LEU A 310 5.54 -4.07 18.16
N ILE A 311 4.41 -4.60 17.67
CA ILE A 311 3.82 -4.20 16.39
C ILE A 311 3.27 -2.78 16.47
N GLU A 312 2.67 -2.42 17.60
CA GLU A 312 2.09 -1.10 17.85
C GLU A 312 2.58 -0.55 19.20
N GLY A 313 2.74 0.77 19.29
CA GLY A 313 3.09 1.45 20.55
C GLY A 313 4.57 1.41 20.95
N PHE A 314 5.40 0.51 20.44
CA PHE A 314 6.82 0.45 20.79
C PHE A 314 7.64 1.53 20.06
N ASP A 315 8.43 2.31 20.81
CA ASP A 315 9.22 3.42 20.28
C ASP A 315 10.72 3.23 20.59
N SER A 316 11.42 2.51 19.71
CA SER A 316 12.88 2.34 19.77
C SER A 316 13.51 2.73 18.42
N PRO A 317 13.94 3.99 18.26
CA PRO A 317 14.48 4.48 17.00
C PRO A 317 15.79 3.84 16.58
N SER A 318 16.54 3.24 17.51
CA SER A 318 17.82 2.57 17.24
C SER A 318 17.69 1.29 16.42
N VAL A 319 16.49 0.70 16.33
CA VAL A 319 16.25 -0.52 15.56
C VAL A 319 16.68 -0.34 14.11
N SER A 320 17.70 -1.09 13.69
CA SER A 320 18.27 -1.05 12.34
C SER A 320 18.18 -2.39 11.57
N CYS A 321 17.55 -3.40 12.19
CA CYS A 321 17.16 -4.62 11.52
C CYS A 321 15.76 -5.06 11.98
N VAL A 322 14.94 -5.48 11.01
CA VAL A 322 13.64 -6.12 11.25
C VAL A 322 13.66 -7.49 10.60
N THR A 323 13.52 -8.54 11.40
CA THR A 323 13.44 -9.91 10.90
C THR A 323 12.01 -10.41 10.97
N LEU A 324 11.44 -10.75 9.83
CA LEU A 324 10.06 -11.24 9.72
C LEU A 324 10.06 -12.77 9.69
N ALA A 325 10.15 -13.39 10.88
CA ALA A 325 10.05 -14.85 11.03
C ALA A 325 8.59 -15.35 10.95
N ARG A 326 7.63 -14.42 10.92
CA ARG A 326 6.20 -14.66 10.75
C ARG A 326 5.75 -14.28 9.34
N PRO A 327 5.42 -15.22 8.46
CA PRO A 327 4.74 -14.90 7.21
C PRO A 327 3.34 -14.33 7.48
N THR A 328 2.89 -13.41 6.65
CA THR A 328 1.58 -12.79 6.76
C THR A 328 0.96 -12.49 5.39
N LYS A 329 -0.37 -12.47 5.35
CA LYS A 329 -1.18 -12.00 4.21
C LYS A 329 -1.69 -10.57 4.45
N SER A 330 -1.53 -10.04 5.66
CA SER A 330 -1.98 -8.72 6.05
C SER A 330 -0.93 -7.66 5.73
N GLY A 331 -1.18 -6.83 4.71
CA GLY A 331 -0.34 -5.68 4.38
C GLY A 331 -0.26 -4.66 5.51
N SER A 332 -1.33 -4.51 6.29
CA SER A 332 -1.35 -3.63 7.46
C SER A 332 -0.38 -4.10 8.53
N LEU A 333 -0.45 -5.40 8.88
CA LEU A 333 0.45 -6.00 9.87
C LEU A 333 1.90 -5.91 9.40
N TYR A 334 2.16 -6.22 8.14
CA TYR A 334 3.49 -6.14 7.54
C TYR A 334 4.06 -4.71 7.61
N THR A 335 3.26 -3.71 7.21
CA THR A 335 3.65 -2.29 7.24
C THR A 335 3.97 -1.82 8.66
N GLN A 336 3.21 -2.24 9.65
CA GLN A 336 3.45 -1.89 11.05
C GLN A 336 4.75 -2.53 11.56
N MET A 337 5.02 -3.80 11.23
CA MET A 337 6.26 -4.49 11.62
C MET A 337 7.49 -3.79 11.05
N ILE A 338 7.55 -3.55 9.74
CA ILE A 338 8.71 -2.89 9.13
C ILE A 338 8.83 -1.42 9.57
N GLY A 339 7.69 -0.78 9.84
CA GLY A 339 7.64 0.60 10.31
C GLY A 339 8.37 0.84 11.64
N ARG A 340 8.63 -0.22 12.43
CA ARG A 340 9.47 -0.12 13.62
C ARG A 340 10.92 0.19 13.30
N GLY A 341 11.40 -0.29 12.15
CA GLY A 341 12.75 -0.05 11.66
C GLY A 341 12.94 1.23 10.84
N THR A 342 11.87 1.96 10.50
CA THR A 342 12.00 3.13 9.62
C THR A 342 12.35 4.44 10.33
N ARG A 343 12.35 4.48 11.67
CA ARG A 343 12.66 5.72 12.41
C ARG A 343 14.11 6.12 12.26
N LEU A 344 14.33 7.42 12.19
CA LEU A 344 15.68 7.99 12.16
C LEU A 344 16.30 7.94 13.56
N HIS A 345 17.60 7.63 13.63
CA HIS A 345 18.38 7.65 14.87
C HIS A 345 19.82 8.06 14.54
N PRO A 346 20.51 8.83 15.41
CA PRO A 346 21.93 9.12 15.23
C PRO A 346 22.75 7.83 15.09
N GLY A 347 23.60 7.74 14.07
CA GLY A 347 24.42 6.56 13.78
C GLY A 347 23.69 5.43 13.04
N LYS A 348 22.42 5.60 12.70
CA LYS A 348 21.67 4.64 11.88
C LYS A 348 21.58 5.13 10.44
N GLU A 349 22.19 4.40 9.52
CA GLU A 349 22.20 4.73 8.09
C GLU A 349 20.95 4.19 7.37
N ASP A 350 20.52 2.97 7.72
CA ASP A 350 19.39 2.27 7.08
C ASP A 350 18.69 1.31 8.05
N CYS A 351 17.69 0.60 7.53
CA CYS A 351 17.10 -0.57 8.17
C CYS A 351 17.10 -1.76 7.21
N LEU A 352 17.75 -2.85 7.62
CA LEU A 352 17.69 -4.11 6.91
C LEU A 352 16.42 -4.88 7.29
N VAL A 353 15.65 -5.30 6.31
CA VAL A 353 14.50 -6.18 6.48
C VAL A 353 14.88 -7.57 5.99
N ILE A 354 14.95 -8.53 6.92
CA ILE A 354 15.14 -9.95 6.60
C ILE A 354 13.76 -10.59 6.54
N ASP A 355 13.32 -10.91 5.32
CA ASP A 355 11.98 -11.41 5.04
C ASP A 355 12.04 -12.91 4.79
N VAL A 356 11.57 -13.70 5.77
CA VAL A 356 11.58 -15.17 5.68
C VAL A 356 10.34 -15.64 4.95
N CYS A 357 10.55 -15.96 3.66
CA CYS A 357 9.50 -16.30 2.71
C CYS A 357 9.33 -17.83 2.62
N ASP A 358 8.22 -18.31 3.12
CA ASP A 358 7.85 -19.72 3.07
C ASP A 358 7.09 -20.05 1.75
N ASN A 359 7.13 -21.32 1.34
CA ASN A 359 6.46 -21.75 0.12
C ASN A 359 4.94 -21.74 0.28
N SER A 360 4.26 -20.95 -0.55
CA SER A 360 2.82 -20.99 -0.67
C SER A 360 2.41 -20.88 -2.15
N ARG A 361 1.79 -21.94 -2.68
CA ARG A 361 1.23 -21.96 -4.04
C ARG A 361 -0.17 -21.37 -4.10
N ARG A 362 -0.89 -21.33 -2.96
CA ARG A 362 -2.30 -20.93 -2.88
C ARG A 362 -2.51 -19.53 -2.34
N CYS A 363 -1.49 -18.91 -1.79
CA CYS A 363 -1.61 -17.65 -1.08
C CYS A 363 -0.49 -16.69 -1.45
N SER A 364 -0.84 -15.46 -1.84
CA SER A 364 0.13 -14.36 -1.95
C SER A 364 0.55 -13.92 -0.54
N LEU A 365 1.83 -14.04 -0.22
CA LEU A 365 2.42 -13.45 0.97
C LEU A 365 2.71 -11.97 0.72
N VAL A 366 2.62 -11.16 1.77
CA VAL A 366 3.11 -9.77 1.71
C VAL A 366 4.62 -9.79 1.97
N THR A 367 5.37 -9.15 1.11
CA THR A 367 6.83 -9.02 1.18
C THR A 367 7.25 -7.56 1.04
N LEU A 368 8.48 -7.21 1.39
CA LEU A 368 8.97 -5.85 1.26
C LEU A 368 8.85 -5.31 -0.19
N PRO A 369 9.19 -6.07 -1.24
CA PRO A 369 8.92 -5.65 -2.62
C PRO A 369 7.43 -5.37 -2.88
N SER A 370 6.54 -6.29 -2.49
CA SER A 370 5.10 -6.15 -2.76
C SER A 370 4.45 -4.96 -2.06
N LEU A 371 4.99 -4.54 -0.91
CA LEU A 371 4.52 -3.35 -0.21
C LEU A 371 4.71 -2.07 -1.04
N LEU A 372 5.72 -2.04 -1.90
CA LEU A 372 6.06 -0.90 -2.76
C LEU A 372 5.70 -1.14 -4.23
N GLY A 373 4.83 -2.11 -4.50
CA GLY A 373 4.26 -2.36 -5.83
C GLY A 373 5.09 -3.28 -6.73
N LEU A 374 6.16 -3.91 -6.21
CA LEU A 374 6.90 -4.93 -6.93
C LEU A 374 6.29 -6.33 -6.74
N ASP A 375 6.69 -7.28 -7.57
CA ASP A 375 6.26 -8.68 -7.40
C ASP A 375 6.68 -9.22 -6.02
N PRO A 376 5.81 -9.97 -5.32
CA PRO A 376 6.17 -10.58 -4.02
C PRO A 376 7.40 -11.49 -4.07
N ALA A 377 7.69 -12.07 -5.23
CA ALA A 377 8.86 -12.94 -5.45
C ALA A 377 10.12 -12.17 -5.82
N PHE A 378 10.05 -10.84 -5.95
CA PHE A 378 11.20 -10.01 -6.33
C PHE A 378 12.30 -10.08 -5.27
N ASP A 379 13.52 -10.40 -5.69
CA ASP A 379 14.68 -10.47 -4.80
C ASP A 379 15.51 -9.19 -4.88
N LEU A 380 15.66 -8.53 -3.75
CA LEU A 380 16.45 -7.31 -3.61
C LEU A 380 17.93 -7.57 -3.36
N HIS A 381 18.31 -8.82 -3.02
CA HIS A 381 19.70 -9.22 -2.70
C HIS A 381 20.40 -8.27 -1.71
N GLY A 382 19.69 -7.79 -0.70
CA GLY A 382 20.21 -6.81 0.26
C GLY A 382 20.20 -5.35 -0.24
N GLY A 383 19.69 -5.11 -1.44
CA GLY A 383 19.62 -3.79 -2.06
C GLY A 383 18.48 -2.92 -1.55
N SER A 384 18.53 -1.66 -1.95
CA SER A 384 17.49 -0.67 -1.62
C SER A 384 16.19 -0.94 -2.37
N VAL A 385 15.09 -1.07 -1.63
CA VAL A 385 13.76 -1.26 -2.21
C VAL A 385 13.30 -0.02 -3.00
N ILE A 386 13.71 1.18 -2.59
CA ILE A 386 13.38 2.42 -3.31
C ILE A 386 14.08 2.46 -4.66
N ALA A 387 15.37 2.13 -4.71
CA ALA A 387 16.12 2.09 -5.97
C ALA A 387 15.54 1.04 -6.94
N ALA A 388 15.17 -0.14 -6.44
CA ALA A 388 14.52 -1.17 -7.23
C ALA A 388 13.16 -0.70 -7.78
N THR A 389 12.35 -0.04 -6.95
CA THR A 389 11.05 0.50 -7.38
C THR A 389 11.22 1.57 -8.45
N GLU A 390 12.18 2.47 -8.31
CA GLU A 390 12.46 3.52 -9.31
C GLU A 390 12.93 2.95 -10.64
N GLU A 391 13.77 1.90 -10.60
CA GLU A 391 14.22 1.23 -11.81
C GLU A 391 13.05 0.53 -12.52
N MET A 392 12.18 -0.14 -11.76
CA MET A 392 10.97 -0.77 -12.30
C MET A 392 9.99 0.27 -12.85
N GLU A 393 9.82 1.43 -12.21
CA GLU A 393 9.00 2.53 -12.74
C GLU A 393 9.57 3.08 -14.05
N LYS A 394 10.88 3.29 -14.14
CA LYS A 394 11.53 3.67 -15.39
C LYS A 394 11.29 2.65 -16.51
N LEU A 395 11.30 1.37 -16.15
CA LEU A 395 10.95 0.30 -17.09
C LEU A 395 9.48 0.36 -17.50
N GLN A 396 8.58 0.56 -16.54
CA GLN A 396 7.16 0.70 -16.78
C GLN A 396 6.83 1.92 -17.63
N GLU A 397 7.45 3.06 -17.34
CA GLU A 397 7.36 4.26 -18.20
C GLU A 397 7.90 3.99 -19.62
N LYS A 398 8.96 3.21 -19.70
CA LYS A 398 9.57 2.82 -20.98
C LYS A 398 8.77 1.75 -21.71
N TYR A 399 8.06 0.89 -20.98
CA TYR A 399 7.33 -0.27 -21.49
C TYR A 399 5.98 -0.45 -20.78
N PRO A 400 4.99 0.45 -21.01
CA PRO A 400 3.76 0.54 -20.21
C PRO A 400 2.86 -0.70 -20.23
N THR A 401 2.97 -1.54 -21.25
CA THR A 401 2.16 -2.78 -21.39
C THR A 401 2.90 -4.05 -21.03
N LEU A 402 4.11 -3.91 -20.50
CA LEU A 402 4.86 -5.06 -20.02
C LEU A 402 4.24 -5.62 -18.74
N ASN A 403 4.08 -6.93 -18.70
CA ASN A 403 3.84 -7.62 -17.44
C ASN A 403 5.16 -7.68 -16.64
N LEU A 404 5.40 -6.66 -15.83
CA LEU A 404 6.61 -6.57 -15.00
C LEU A 404 6.63 -7.61 -13.87
N ALA A 405 5.53 -8.33 -13.62
CA ALA A 405 5.47 -9.41 -12.62
C ALA A 405 6.42 -10.59 -12.94
N GLU A 406 6.86 -10.72 -14.19
CA GLU A 406 7.84 -11.74 -14.57
C GLU A 406 9.28 -11.35 -14.20
N ILE A 407 9.52 -10.08 -13.84
CA ILE A 407 10.83 -9.60 -13.41
C ILE A 407 10.98 -9.84 -11.91
N THR A 408 11.66 -10.88 -11.54
CA THR A 408 11.91 -11.26 -10.13
C THR A 408 13.27 -10.81 -9.61
N ASP A 409 14.06 -10.09 -10.44
CA ASP A 409 15.41 -9.66 -10.10
C ASP A 409 15.86 -8.55 -11.06
N LEU A 410 16.52 -7.50 -10.55
CA LEU A 410 17.04 -6.41 -11.36
C LEU A 410 18.06 -6.87 -12.42
N SER A 411 18.85 -7.91 -12.12
CA SER A 411 19.85 -8.43 -13.06
C SER A 411 19.23 -9.03 -14.32
N LYS A 412 17.98 -9.51 -14.24
CA LYS A 412 17.25 -10.13 -15.35
C LYS A 412 16.59 -9.13 -16.30
N ILE A 413 16.54 -7.85 -15.92
CA ILE A 413 15.86 -6.80 -16.71
C ILE A 413 16.36 -6.74 -18.14
N LYS A 414 17.67 -6.79 -18.34
CA LYS A 414 18.27 -6.68 -19.67
C LYS A 414 17.82 -7.82 -20.58
N THR A 415 17.88 -9.05 -20.09
CA THR A 415 17.45 -10.25 -20.83
C THR A 415 15.96 -10.22 -21.10
N PHE A 416 15.16 -9.77 -20.12
CA PHE A 416 13.71 -9.64 -20.25
C PHE A 416 13.33 -8.63 -21.32
N VAL A 417 13.95 -7.44 -21.32
CA VAL A 417 13.72 -6.38 -22.32
C VAL A 417 14.07 -6.83 -23.73
N GLU A 418 15.10 -7.68 -23.89
CA GLU A 418 15.48 -8.24 -25.18
C GLU A 418 14.48 -9.29 -25.70
N SER A 419 13.70 -9.93 -24.82
CA SER A 419 12.74 -10.98 -25.16
C SER A 419 11.31 -10.50 -25.44
N ILE A 420 11.03 -9.19 -25.33
CA ILE A 420 9.68 -8.67 -25.45
C ILE A 420 9.15 -8.72 -26.87
N ASP A 421 8.00 -9.35 -27.07
CA ASP A 421 7.21 -9.24 -28.29
C ASP A 421 6.28 -8.02 -28.24
N LEU A 422 6.61 -6.99 -29.06
CA LEU A 422 5.81 -5.76 -29.17
C LEU A 422 4.42 -5.99 -29.78
N PHE A 423 4.18 -7.12 -30.37
CA PHE A 423 2.95 -7.47 -31.07
C PHE A 423 2.14 -8.55 -30.33
N SER A 424 2.57 -8.97 -29.10
CA SER A 424 1.77 -9.83 -28.25
C SER A 424 0.47 -9.12 -27.86
N GLU A 425 -0.60 -9.89 -27.70
CA GLU A 425 -1.93 -9.34 -27.34
C GLU A 425 -1.88 -8.57 -26.01
N PRO A 426 -2.22 -7.27 -26.01
CA PRO A 426 -2.11 -6.42 -24.81
C PRO A 426 -3.28 -6.60 -23.84
N TYR A 427 -4.22 -7.50 -24.13
CA TYR A 427 -5.47 -7.62 -23.38
C TYR A 427 -5.37 -8.71 -22.31
N SER A 428 -5.52 -8.35 -21.06
CA SER A 428 -5.66 -9.32 -19.96
C SER A 428 -6.97 -10.11 -20.10
N VAL A 429 -7.03 -11.32 -19.54
CA VAL A 429 -8.25 -12.15 -19.49
C VAL A 429 -9.39 -11.37 -18.84
N GLU A 430 -9.10 -10.66 -17.75
CA GLU A 430 -10.04 -9.84 -16.98
C GLU A 430 -10.70 -8.74 -17.84
N VAL A 431 -9.92 -8.04 -18.66
CA VAL A 431 -10.45 -7.01 -19.59
C VAL A 431 -11.34 -7.64 -20.65
N LYS A 432 -11.00 -8.85 -21.14
CA LYS A 432 -11.79 -9.55 -22.16
C LYS A 432 -13.18 -9.94 -21.67
N GLU A 433 -13.29 -10.22 -20.36
CA GLU A 433 -14.57 -10.59 -19.72
C GLU A 433 -15.45 -9.38 -19.39
N LEU A 434 -14.85 -8.24 -19.05
CA LEU A 434 -15.56 -7.08 -18.51
C LEU A 434 -16.01 -6.07 -19.58
N SER A 435 -15.32 -5.97 -20.72
CA SER A 435 -15.67 -5.02 -21.79
C SER A 435 -15.33 -5.56 -23.17
N LYS A 436 -16.08 -5.16 -24.19
CA LYS A 436 -15.82 -5.45 -25.61
C LYS A 436 -14.85 -4.44 -26.24
N LEU A 437 -14.55 -3.36 -25.54
CA LEU A 437 -13.68 -2.31 -26.04
C LEU A 437 -12.20 -2.68 -25.90
N ALA A 438 -11.35 -2.05 -26.68
CA ALA A 438 -9.92 -2.32 -26.77
C ALA A 438 -9.14 -1.67 -25.62
N TRP A 439 -9.55 -1.96 -24.39
CA TRP A 439 -8.87 -1.51 -23.18
C TRP A 439 -7.52 -2.18 -23.01
N MET A 440 -6.51 -1.41 -22.65
CA MET A 440 -5.17 -1.89 -22.31
C MET A 440 -4.98 -1.85 -20.80
N GLY A 441 -4.68 -2.98 -20.19
CA GLY A 441 -4.27 -3.05 -18.78
C GLY A 441 -2.85 -2.52 -18.62
N CYS A 442 -2.63 -1.72 -17.58
CA CYS A 442 -1.33 -1.23 -17.17
C CYS A 442 -0.84 -2.01 -15.93
N SER A 443 0.47 -2.07 -15.74
CA SER A 443 1.08 -2.84 -14.64
C SER A 443 0.84 -2.21 -13.26
N ASP A 444 0.40 -0.95 -13.18
CA ASP A 444 -0.05 -0.28 -11.96
C ASP A 444 -1.50 -0.62 -11.56
N GLY A 445 -2.14 -1.54 -12.31
CA GLY A 445 -3.55 -1.90 -12.12
C GLY A 445 -4.53 -0.92 -12.72
N SER A 446 -4.05 0.11 -13.45
CA SER A 446 -4.91 1.01 -14.22
C SER A 446 -5.24 0.44 -15.60
N TYR A 447 -6.26 1.01 -16.25
CA TYR A 447 -6.69 0.63 -17.59
C TYR A 447 -6.82 1.86 -18.47
N LEU A 448 -6.42 1.73 -19.71
CA LEU A 448 -6.42 2.80 -20.70
C LEU A 448 -7.17 2.40 -21.95
N LEU A 449 -8.15 3.22 -22.37
CA LEU A 449 -8.79 3.13 -23.68
C LEU A 449 -8.47 4.37 -24.49
N GLN A 450 -7.93 4.21 -25.69
CA GLN A 450 -7.73 5.30 -26.63
C GLN A 450 -8.88 5.41 -27.60
N ILE A 451 -9.46 6.63 -27.71
CA ILE A 451 -10.55 6.93 -28.61
C ILE A 451 -9.96 7.73 -29.79
N PRO A 452 -9.81 7.13 -30.98
CA PRO A 452 -9.26 7.82 -32.14
C PRO A 452 -10.20 8.91 -32.64
N GLU A 453 -9.63 10.02 -33.13
CA GLU A 453 -10.40 11.05 -33.82
C GLU A 453 -10.82 10.58 -35.21
N LYS A 454 -12.09 10.73 -35.55
CA LYS A 454 -12.58 10.41 -36.91
C LYS A 454 -12.16 11.56 -37.85
N LYS A 455 -11.17 11.32 -38.69
CA LYS A 455 -10.94 12.15 -39.90
C LYS A 455 -11.23 11.28 -41.11
N GLU A 456 -12.27 11.65 -41.82
CA GLU A 456 -12.53 11.16 -43.17
C GLU A 456 -11.50 11.76 -44.11
N LEU A 457 -10.42 11.04 -44.39
CA LEU A 457 -9.55 11.28 -45.53
C LEU A 457 -8.95 9.95 -45.97
N LYS A 458 -9.56 9.39 -47.04
CA LYS A 458 -9.00 8.38 -47.97
C LYS A 458 -7.83 7.55 -47.36
N GLY A 459 -8.12 6.61 -46.51
CA GLY A 459 -7.19 5.52 -46.17
C GLY A 459 -5.96 5.85 -45.32
N VAL A 460 -5.85 7.07 -44.76
CA VAL A 460 -4.70 7.45 -43.95
C VAL A 460 -5.17 7.97 -42.60
N PHE A 461 -4.97 7.20 -41.55
CA PHE A 461 -5.20 7.64 -40.17
C PHE A 461 -4.06 8.57 -39.74
N TYR A 462 -4.30 9.89 -39.79
CA TYR A 462 -3.43 10.85 -39.11
C TYR A 462 -3.80 10.98 -37.65
N GLN A 463 -2.86 10.64 -36.78
CA GLN A 463 -3.02 10.72 -35.34
C GLN A 463 -2.83 12.17 -34.83
N HIS A 464 -3.87 12.97 -34.80
CA HIS A 464 -3.85 14.22 -34.05
C HIS A 464 -5.05 14.27 -33.11
N LYS A 465 -4.76 14.39 -31.78
CA LYS A 465 -5.71 14.56 -30.67
C LYS A 465 -6.56 13.32 -30.37
N HIS A 466 -5.97 12.37 -29.63
CA HIS A 466 -6.72 11.25 -29.06
C HIS A 466 -7.30 11.65 -27.71
N GLU A 467 -8.59 11.43 -27.54
CA GLU A 467 -9.22 11.30 -26.24
C GLU A 467 -8.79 9.97 -25.61
N LYS A 468 -8.63 9.95 -24.31
CA LYS A 468 -8.28 8.74 -23.55
C LYS A 468 -9.23 8.61 -22.38
N LEU A 469 -9.77 7.41 -22.17
CA LEU A 469 -10.38 7.04 -20.90
C LEU A 469 -9.37 6.29 -20.05
N HIS A 470 -9.33 6.62 -18.78
CA HIS A 470 -8.52 5.96 -17.78
C HIS A 470 -9.42 5.41 -16.67
N ILE A 471 -9.19 4.19 -16.26
CA ILE A 471 -9.73 3.63 -15.02
C ILE A 471 -8.54 3.39 -14.12
N THR A 472 -8.49 4.09 -12.98
CA THR A 472 -7.35 4.04 -12.06
C THR A 472 -7.82 3.58 -10.69
N PRO A 473 -7.21 2.54 -10.11
CA PRO A 473 -7.54 2.14 -8.75
C PRO A 473 -7.05 3.19 -7.77
N ASN A 474 -7.92 3.62 -6.85
CA ASN A 474 -7.54 4.49 -5.74
C ASN A 474 -7.20 3.69 -4.48
N GLU A 475 -6.74 4.36 -3.44
CA GLU A 475 -6.31 3.72 -2.19
C GLU A 475 -7.45 3.21 -1.31
N LEU A 476 -8.67 3.65 -1.57
CA LEU A 476 -9.86 3.15 -0.89
C LEU A 476 -10.38 1.85 -1.55
N GLY A 477 -9.70 1.38 -2.60
CA GLY A 477 -10.08 0.16 -3.33
C GLY A 477 -11.13 0.39 -4.40
N GLU A 478 -11.41 1.67 -4.74
CA GLU A 478 -12.34 2.07 -5.78
C GLU A 478 -11.63 2.30 -7.10
N PHE A 479 -12.42 2.45 -8.14
CA PHE A 479 -11.95 2.68 -9.50
C PHE A 479 -12.43 4.05 -9.98
N GLU A 480 -11.49 4.92 -10.21
CA GLU A 480 -11.72 6.27 -10.71
C GLU A 480 -11.70 6.28 -12.23
N LEU A 481 -12.84 6.61 -12.86
CA LEU A 481 -12.94 6.80 -14.30
C LEU A 481 -12.71 8.25 -14.66
N SER A 482 -11.76 8.51 -15.53
CA SER A 482 -11.46 9.86 -16.04
C SER A 482 -11.30 9.88 -17.56
N ILE A 483 -11.54 11.04 -18.16
CA ILE A 483 -11.27 11.30 -19.57
C ILE A 483 -10.21 12.38 -19.71
N SER A 484 -9.21 12.10 -20.56
CA SER A 484 -8.14 13.03 -20.91
C SER A 484 -8.29 13.45 -22.38
N ALA A 485 -8.45 14.74 -22.61
CA ALA A 485 -8.55 15.33 -23.95
C ALA A 485 -7.78 16.65 -24.01
N VAL A 486 -6.77 16.76 -24.90
CA VAL A 486 -6.07 18.02 -25.22
C VAL A 486 -5.64 18.84 -23.98
N GLY A 487 -5.04 18.16 -22.98
CA GLY A 487 -4.51 18.85 -21.79
C GLY A 487 -5.54 19.15 -20.70
N VAL A 488 -6.75 18.64 -20.83
CA VAL A 488 -7.80 18.70 -19.80
C VAL A 488 -8.11 17.28 -19.36
N ASP A 489 -7.88 17.00 -18.09
CA ASP A 489 -8.30 15.77 -17.44
C ASP A 489 -9.59 16.04 -16.66
N LYS A 490 -10.62 15.24 -16.91
CA LYS A 490 -11.92 15.36 -16.22
C LYS A 490 -12.30 14.03 -15.62
N GLN A 491 -12.53 14.01 -14.32
CA GLN A 491 -13.11 12.87 -13.62
C GLN A 491 -14.58 12.71 -14.03
N LEU A 492 -14.97 11.49 -14.39
CA LEU A 492 -16.33 11.14 -14.81
C LEU A 492 -17.11 10.45 -13.70
N GLY A 493 -16.41 9.69 -12.83
CA GLY A 493 -17.03 8.99 -11.71
C GLY A 493 -16.02 8.19 -10.91
N ILE A 494 -16.48 7.72 -9.74
CA ILE A 494 -15.77 6.78 -8.87
C ILE A 494 -16.70 5.59 -8.65
N TYR A 495 -16.19 4.37 -8.78
CA TYR A 495 -16.97 3.13 -8.77
C TYR A 495 -16.40 2.15 -7.75
N SER A 496 -17.27 1.42 -7.08
CA SER A 496 -16.87 0.48 -6.04
C SER A 496 -16.22 -0.78 -6.61
N THR A 497 -16.57 -1.14 -7.85
CA THR A 497 -16.04 -2.32 -8.54
C THR A 497 -15.43 -1.96 -9.90
N LEU A 498 -14.46 -2.75 -10.33
CA LEU A 498 -13.87 -2.62 -11.65
C LEU A 498 -14.92 -2.83 -12.76
N LYS A 499 -15.89 -3.72 -12.53
CA LYS A 499 -16.98 -4.00 -13.47
C LYS A 499 -17.84 -2.76 -13.71
N GLU A 500 -18.31 -2.12 -12.65
CA GLU A 500 -19.09 -0.87 -12.75
C GLU A 500 -18.33 0.24 -13.50
N ALA A 501 -17.01 0.34 -13.24
CA ALA A 501 -16.17 1.33 -13.93
C ALA A 501 -16.09 1.06 -15.44
N PHE A 502 -15.95 -0.22 -15.86
CA PHE A 502 -15.98 -0.60 -17.27
C PHE A 502 -17.36 -0.39 -17.92
N GLU A 503 -18.44 -0.80 -17.24
CA GLU A 503 -19.80 -0.63 -17.72
C GLU A 503 -20.12 0.86 -17.94
N SER A 504 -19.78 1.71 -16.98
CA SER A 504 -19.96 3.15 -17.11
C SER A 504 -19.11 3.77 -18.23
N ALA A 505 -17.86 3.31 -18.39
CA ALA A 505 -17.00 3.76 -19.47
C ALA A 505 -17.56 3.37 -20.85
N ASP A 506 -18.07 2.14 -20.98
CA ASP A 506 -18.70 1.65 -22.21
C ASP A 506 -19.96 2.45 -22.53
N GLU A 507 -20.79 2.81 -21.52
CA GLU A 507 -21.96 3.70 -21.69
C GLU A 507 -21.54 5.12 -22.11
N VAL A 508 -20.47 5.68 -21.52
CA VAL A 508 -19.95 7.00 -21.92
C VAL A 508 -19.56 7.00 -23.39
N ILE A 509 -18.88 5.96 -23.87
CA ILE A 509 -18.52 5.84 -25.28
C ILE A 509 -19.78 5.70 -26.14
N ALA A 510 -20.70 4.80 -25.78
CA ALA A 510 -21.92 4.56 -26.54
C ALA A 510 -22.77 5.84 -26.68
N ARG A 511 -22.91 6.62 -25.62
CA ARG A 511 -23.72 7.84 -25.58
C ARG A 511 -23.01 9.05 -26.19
N CYS A 512 -21.75 9.26 -25.81
CA CYS A 512 -21.04 10.50 -26.15
C CYS A 512 -20.21 10.38 -27.44
N ARG A 513 -19.89 9.15 -27.90
CA ARG A 513 -19.06 8.89 -29.06
C ARG A 513 -19.58 7.73 -29.92
N PRO A 514 -20.90 7.69 -30.26
CA PRO A 514 -21.49 6.56 -30.99
C PRO A 514 -20.84 6.35 -32.37
N ASP A 515 -20.39 7.41 -33.01
CA ASP A 515 -19.68 7.40 -34.29
C ASP A 515 -18.28 6.77 -34.22
N ARG A 516 -17.72 6.63 -33.02
CA ARG A 516 -16.39 6.05 -32.78
C ARG A 516 -16.44 4.65 -32.20
N MET A 517 -17.62 4.16 -31.79
CA MET A 517 -17.79 2.85 -31.19
C MET A 517 -17.11 1.73 -31.99
N LYS A 518 -17.33 1.71 -33.32
CA LYS A 518 -16.70 0.72 -34.22
C LYS A 518 -15.17 0.80 -34.26
N LEU A 519 -14.56 1.92 -33.89
CA LEU A 519 -13.11 2.10 -33.91
C LEU A 519 -12.44 1.60 -32.63
N VAL A 520 -13.20 1.54 -31.53
CA VAL A 520 -12.69 1.15 -30.21
C VAL A 520 -13.05 -0.28 -29.82
N LEU A 521 -13.85 -1.00 -30.62
CA LEU A 521 -14.14 -2.42 -30.42
C LEU A 521 -12.88 -3.27 -30.66
N ARG A 522 -12.63 -4.27 -29.82
CA ARG A 522 -11.50 -5.21 -29.98
C ARG A 522 -11.57 -5.99 -31.30
N GLU A 523 -12.77 -6.37 -31.70
CA GLU A 523 -13.04 -7.18 -32.91
C GLU A 523 -13.27 -6.33 -34.17
N SER A 524 -12.84 -5.06 -34.14
CA SER A 524 -12.97 -4.19 -35.31
C SER A 524 -12.21 -4.75 -36.51
N GLU A 525 -12.84 -4.89 -37.66
CA GLU A 525 -12.24 -5.46 -38.87
C GLU A 525 -10.94 -4.77 -39.29
N TRP A 526 -10.82 -3.45 -39.04
CA TRP A 526 -9.61 -2.70 -39.38
C TRP A 526 -8.36 -3.18 -38.63
N HIS A 527 -8.51 -3.84 -37.48
CA HIS A 527 -7.38 -4.43 -36.74
C HIS A 527 -6.69 -5.55 -37.53
N SER A 528 -7.44 -6.26 -38.39
CA SER A 528 -6.92 -7.35 -39.22
C SER A 528 -6.32 -6.88 -40.54
N TYR A 529 -6.56 -5.63 -40.94
CA TYR A 529 -6.01 -5.11 -42.20
C TYR A 529 -4.48 -4.97 -42.16
N PRO A 530 -3.79 -5.15 -43.30
CA PRO A 530 -2.35 -4.92 -43.37
C PRO A 530 -2.00 -3.49 -42.94
N ALA A 531 -0.97 -3.35 -42.12
CA ALA A 531 -0.54 -2.03 -41.67
C ALA A 531 -0.03 -1.18 -42.84
N SER A 532 -0.45 0.09 -42.90
CA SER A 532 -0.02 1.03 -43.92
C SER A 532 1.48 1.37 -43.78
N GLU A 533 2.16 1.64 -44.87
CA GLU A 533 3.58 2.05 -44.86
C GLU A 533 3.84 3.33 -44.06
N PRO A 534 2.96 4.35 -44.08
CA PRO A 534 3.09 5.49 -43.16
C PRO A 534 3.07 5.11 -41.68
N ALA A 535 2.16 4.18 -41.27
CA ALA A 535 2.08 3.71 -39.90
C ALA A 535 3.34 2.94 -39.49
N LYS A 536 3.85 2.05 -40.36
CA LYS A 536 5.11 1.33 -40.16
C LYS A 536 6.31 2.29 -40.07
N ARG A 537 6.36 3.35 -40.91
CA ARG A 537 7.40 4.39 -40.84
C ARG A 537 7.34 5.17 -39.53
N LEU A 538 6.13 5.51 -39.07
CA LEU A 538 5.96 6.22 -37.80
C LEU A 538 6.43 5.32 -36.63
N LEU A 539 6.07 4.05 -36.61
CA LEU A 539 6.55 3.10 -35.60
C LEU A 539 8.07 3.00 -35.60
N ARG A 540 8.70 2.88 -36.78
CA ARG A 540 10.16 2.88 -36.92
C ARG A 540 10.79 4.21 -36.44
N SER A 541 10.15 5.33 -36.68
CA SER A 541 10.61 6.67 -36.23
C SER A 541 10.52 6.80 -34.69
N LEU A 542 9.45 6.31 -34.08
CA LEU A 542 9.26 6.34 -32.64
C LEU A 542 10.24 5.42 -31.91
N SER A 543 10.71 4.39 -32.58
CA SER A 543 11.60 3.34 -32.04
C SER A 543 13.09 3.59 -32.34
N LYS A 544 13.45 4.64 -33.10
CA LYS A 544 14.86 5.05 -33.32
C LYS A 544 15.55 5.17 -31.96
N ASN A 545 16.65 4.45 -31.79
CA ASN A 545 17.45 4.34 -30.57
C ASN A 545 16.90 3.42 -29.46
N LYS A 546 15.93 2.56 -29.73
CA LYS A 546 15.42 1.59 -28.74
C LYS A 546 15.82 0.15 -29.10
N PRO A 547 16.35 -0.66 -28.15
CA PRO A 547 16.84 -2.01 -28.42
C PRO A 547 15.76 -2.94 -28.99
N MET A 548 14.50 -2.72 -28.64
CA MET A 548 13.33 -3.53 -29.00
C MET A 548 13.05 -3.68 -30.50
N LEU A 549 13.66 -2.84 -31.35
CA LEU A 549 13.51 -2.91 -32.79
C LEU A 549 14.85 -3.13 -33.51
N ARG A 550 15.87 -3.62 -32.79
CA ARG A 550 17.08 -4.16 -33.42
C ARG A 550 16.83 -5.61 -33.77
N CYS A 551 16.98 -5.96 -35.02
CA CYS A 551 16.95 -7.35 -35.44
C CYS A 551 18.18 -8.07 -34.90
N LEU A 552 17.96 -9.04 -34.01
CA LEU A 552 19.00 -9.91 -33.44
C LEU A 552 18.90 -11.35 -34.00
N CYS A 553 18.15 -11.55 -35.09
CA CYS A 553 17.89 -12.87 -35.64
C CYS A 553 19.08 -13.45 -36.39
N PRO A 554 19.66 -14.57 -35.98
CA PRO A 554 20.65 -15.28 -36.74
C PRO A 554 20.00 -16.23 -37.78
N GLY A 555 19.28 -15.66 -38.77
CA GLY A 555 18.71 -16.45 -39.86
C GLY A 555 17.17 -16.46 -39.94
N GLN A 556 16.64 -17.00 -41.04
CA GLN A 556 15.20 -16.93 -41.42
C GLN A 556 14.22 -17.67 -40.50
N GLN A 557 14.68 -18.52 -39.58
CA GLN A 557 13.80 -19.37 -38.75
C GLN A 557 13.18 -18.66 -37.54
N SER A 558 13.66 -17.48 -37.14
CA SER A 558 13.14 -16.70 -36.01
C SER A 558 12.27 -15.49 -36.42
N ALA A 559 11.91 -15.40 -37.70
CA ALA A 559 11.16 -14.28 -38.26
C ALA A 559 9.75 -14.07 -37.66
N ALA A 560 9.15 -15.12 -37.11
CA ALA A 560 7.81 -15.07 -36.53
C ALA A 560 7.76 -14.27 -35.20
N VAL A 561 8.86 -14.18 -34.46
CA VAL A 561 8.92 -13.56 -33.12
C VAL A 561 9.60 -12.19 -33.15
N CYS A 562 10.50 -11.93 -34.10
CA CYS A 562 11.22 -10.65 -34.18
C CYS A 562 10.33 -9.52 -34.73
N PRO A 563 10.09 -8.44 -33.97
CA PRO A 563 9.28 -7.30 -34.44
C PRO A 563 9.75 -6.65 -35.74
N VAL A 564 11.07 -6.61 -35.96
CA VAL A 564 11.66 -6.04 -37.20
C VAL A 564 11.42 -6.94 -38.40
N CYS A 565 11.50 -8.25 -38.22
CA CYS A 565 11.22 -9.23 -39.27
C CYS A 565 9.73 -9.31 -39.56
N ARG A 566 8.86 -9.27 -38.55
CA ARG A 566 7.39 -9.20 -38.72
C ARG A 566 6.96 -7.96 -39.49
N MET A 567 7.60 -6.79 -39.25
CA MET A 567 7.32 -5.60 -40.04
C MET A 567 7.64 -5.73 -41.55
N LYS A 568 8.52 -6.67 -41.92
CA LYS A 568 8.83 -6.99 -43.32
C LYS A 568 7.89 -8.03 -43.91
N THR A 569 7.48 -9.02 -43.09
CA THR A 569 6.72 -10.19 -43.55
C THR A 569 5.19 -10.03 -43.46
N GLY A 570 4.70 -9.12 -42.61
CA GLY A 570 3.28 -8.80 -42.50
C GLY A 570 2.89 -8.49 -41.04
N VAL A 571 2.52 -7.25 -40.78
CA VAL A 571 1.90 -6.80 -39.53
C VAL A 571 0.54 -6.19 -39.86
N THR A 572 -0.42 -6.40 -38.97
CA THR A 572 -1.76 -5.82 -39.13
C THR A 572 -1.81 -4.35 -38.69
N ALA A 573 -2.84 -3.65 -39.10
CA ALA A 573 -3.07 -2.26 -38.69
C ALA A 573 -3.32 -2.16 -37.18
N GLY A 574 -4.00 -3.14 -36.58
CA GLY A 574 -4.22 -3.25 -35.15
C GLY A 574 -2.91 -3.35 -34.38
N GLU A 575 -2.04 -4.32 -34.73
CA GLU A 575 -0.73 -4.51 -34.10
C GLU A 575 0.15 -3.25 -34.15
N VAL A 576 0.22 -2.59 -35.32
CA VAL A 576 1.00 -1.36 -35.47
C VAL A 576 0.36 -0.20 -34.72
N SER A 577 -0.97 -0.09 -34.67
CA SER A 577 -1.68 0.94 -33.91
C SER A 577 -1.39 0.81 -32.42
N VAL A 578 -1.49 -0.39 -31.88
CA VAL A 578 -1.14 -0.69 -30.47
C VAL A 578 0.30 -0.30 -30.20
N ALA A 579 1.26 -0.76 -31.01
CA ALA A 579 2.68 -0.47 -30.83
C ALA A 579 2.99 1.05 -30.89
N ILE A 580 2.35 1.80 -31.81
CA ILE A 580 2.48 3.26 -31.90
C ILE A 580 1.92 3.93 -30.66
N ASN A 581 0.77 3.49 -30.16
CA ASN A 581 0.13 4.07 -29.00
C ASN A 581 0.96 3.85 -27.73
N LEU A 582 1.51 2.67 -27.57
CA LEU A 582 2.49 2.35 -26.54
C LEU A 582 3.72 3.23 -26.59
N MET A 583 4.23 3.52 -27.78
CA MET A 583 5.39 4.38 -27.97
C MET A 583 5.09 5.88 -27.75
N LYS A 584 3.86 6.32 -28.00
CA LYS A 584 3.45 7.73 -27.82
C LYS A 584 3.04 8.06 -26.39
N ALA A 585 2.47 7.14 -25.65
CA ALA A 585 2.20 7.31 -24.22
C ALA A 585 3.46 7.73 -23.44
N ARG A 586 4.64 7.44 -23.99
CA ARG A 586 5.98 7.73 -23.45
C ARG A 586 6.53 9.14 -23.71
N ARG A 587 5.93 9.93 -24.60
CA ARG A 587 6.49 11.24 -25.00
C ARG A 587 5.89 12.43 -24.27
N LYS A 588 4.93 12.23 -23.37
CA LYS A 588 4.16 13.31 -22.74
C LYS A 588 4.44 13.51 -21.24
N LYS A 589 5.60 13.05 -20.75
CA LYS A 589 6.12 13.54 -19.46
C LYS A 589 7.47 14.17 -19.60
#